data_425b02c1499202c63d312f272ad231f7
#
_entry.id   425b02c1499202c63d312f272ad231f7
#
_cell.length_a   1.000
_cell.length_b   1.000
_cell.length_c   1.000
_cell.angle_alpha   90.00
_cell.angle_beta   90.00
_cell.angle_gamma   90.00
#
_symmetry.space_group_name_H-M   'P 1'
#
loop_
_entity.id
_entity.type
_entity.pdbx_description
1 polymer ?
#
loop_
_entity_poly.entity_id
_entity_poly.type
_entity_poly.pdbx_seq_one_letter_code
_entity_poly.pdbx_strand_id
1 'polypeptide(L)'
;GYSSAASDVYKRQFINYPKEITFDNKISGALIITASHNPKQYNGLKMTLNKASLDEAQIKEVKELTLNQTNNKSSNYRFGLCRKFDIVSTYIEKISQSFTNIGKNIKIVVDSANATGGLVAPKLYRELGCEVVELYSEPDGNFPNHHPNPSDESTLDDIKKAVVQNNADFGIAFDGDSDRIGVIDSKGNYLTGDKLLLIYALDIVEDLVK
;
A
#
# COMPACT_ATOMS: atom_id res chain seq x y z
N GLY A 1 8.38 8.22 15.26
CA GLY A 1 7.69 7.84 14.06
C GLY A 1 8.61 7.17 13.08
N TYR A 2 8.36 5.92 12.78
CA TYR A 2 9.10 5.23 11.73
C TYR A 2 8.42 5.50 10.39
N SER A 3 8.97 6.40 9.57
CA SER A 3 8.72 6.37 8.14
C SER A 3 9.63 5.26 7.59
N SER A 4 9.08 4.11 7.24
CA SER A 4 9.87 3.07 6.63
C SER A 4 10.37 3.53 5.26
N ALA A 5 11.58 3.12 4.86
CA ALA A 5 12.13 3.40 3.53
C ALA A 5 11.21 2.92 2.41
N ALA A 6 10.42 1.86 2.65
CA ALA A 6 9.39 1.36 1.75
C ALA A 6 8.32 2.40 1.42
N SER A 7 7.81 3.13 2.42
CA SER A 7 6.84 4.22 2.20
C SER A 7 7.39 5.32 1.29
N ASP A 8 8.70 5.54 1.29
CA ASP A 8 9.35 6.52 0.40
C ASP A 8 9.48 6.02 -1.04
N VAL A 9 9.62 4.72 -1.25
CA VAL A 9 9.63 4.12 -2.60
C VAL A 9 8.25 4.27 -3.25
N TYR A 10 7.17 3.94 -2.55
CA TYR A 10 5.81 4.12 -3.07
C TYR A 10 5.47 5.59 -3.37
N LYS A 11 5.87 6.52 -2.50
CA LYS A 11 5.71 7.96 -2.76
C LYS A 11 6.41 8.40 -4.04
N ARG A 12 7.64 7.94 -4.27
CA ARG A 12 8.40 8.26 -5.49
C ARG A 12 7.79 7.63 -6.73
N GLN A 13 7.31 6.41 -6.65
CA GLN A 13 6.62 5.75 -7.74
C GLN A 13 5.34 6.50 -8.10
N PHE A 14 4.50 6.83 -7.12
CA PHE A 14 3.26 7.57 -7.33
C PHE A 14 3.49 8.96 -7.94
N ILE A 15 4.54 9.67 -7.53
CA ILE A 15 4.89 11.00 -8.06
C ILE A 15 5.48 10.91 -9.47
N ASN A 16 6.14 9.80 -9.83
CA ASN A 16 6.68 9.60 -11.17
C ASN A 16 5.67 9.02 -12.18
N TYR A 17 4.54 8.53 -11.71
CA TYR A 17 3.45 7.96 -12.50
C TYR A 17 2.73 8.96 -13.44
N PRO A 18 2.60 10.24 -13.09
CA PRO A 18 1.81 11.19 -13.87
C PRO A 18 2.35 11.58 -15.24
N LYS A 19 3.42 11.00 -15.74
CA LYS A 19 3.82 11.26 -17.14
C LYS A 19 2.77 10.84 -18.15
N GLU A 20 1.88 9.94 -17.76
CA GLU A 20 0.80 9.40 -18.60
C GLU A 20 -0.58 9.93 -18.21
N ILE A 21 -0.70 10.52 -17.03
CA ILE A 21 -1.88 11.29 -16.65
C ILE A 21 -1.66 12.66 -17.29
N THR A 22 -2.34 12.94 -18.37
CA THR A 22 -2.36 14.24 -19.06
C THR A 22 -2.99 15.32 -18.18
N PHE A 23 -2.40 15.58 -17.04
CA PHE A 23 -2.53 16.86 -16.39
C PHE A 23 -1.47 17.75 -17.03
N ASP A 24 -1.92 18.67 -17.86
CA ASP A 24 -1.09 19.78 -18.29
C ASP A 24 -0.33 20.32 -17.09
N ASN A 25 0.98 20.05 -17.07
CA ASN A 25 1.99 20.66 -16.23
C ASN A 25 2.05 20.30 -14.74
N LYS A 26 3.14 19.67 -14.40
CA LYS A 26 3.88 19.77 -13.14
C LYS A 26 3.04 19.63 -11.87
N ILE A 27 2.79 18.39 -11.45
CA ILE A 27 2.45 18.14 -10.06
C ILE A 27 3.57 18.70 -9.20
N SER A 28 3.26 19.76 -8.46
CA SER A 28 4.21 20.43 -7.57
C SER A 28 4.30 19.76 -6.21
N GLY A 29 3.26 19.05 -5.80
CA GLY A 29 3.26 18.34 -4.52
C GLY A 29 2.19 17.26 -4.47
N ALA A 30 2.33 16.37 -3.48
CA ALA A 30 1.32 15.36 -3.15
C ALA A 30 1.11 15.27 -1.65
N LEU A 31 -0.11 14.91 -1.28
CA LEU A 31 -0.54 14.71 0.09
C LEU A 31 -1.21 13.36 0.20
N ILE A 32 -0.69 12.48 1.06
CA ILE A 32 -1.29 11.19 1.35
C ILE A 32 -1.80 11.23 2.79
N ILE A 33 -3.06 10.90 2.98
CA ILE A 33 -3.69 10.82 4.30
C ILE A 33 -3.63 9.36 4.73
N THR A 34 -2.84 9.06 5.76
CA THR A 34 -2.69 7.70 6.31
C THR A 34 -2.11 7.74 7.72
N ALA A 35 -2.57 6.83 8.56
CA ALA A 35 -1.94 6.52 9.84
C ALA A 35 -1.22 5.17 9.81
N SER A 36 -1.06 4.55 8.61
CA SER A 36 -0.49 3.22 8.44
C SER A 36 -1.24 2.19 9.30
N HIS A 37 -0.56 1.53 10.21
CA HIS A 37 -1.08 0.51 11.12
C HIS A 37 -1.48 1.03 12.51
N ASN A 38 -1.55 2.34 12.71
CA ASN A 38 -1.99 2.89 14.00
C ASN A 38 -3.49 2.64 14.24
N PRO A 39 -3.93 2.64 15.50
CA PRO A 39 -5.35 2.57 15.84
C PRO A 39 -6.18 3.65 15.16
N LYS A 40 -7.45 3.38 14.90
CA LYS A 40 -8.36 4.21 14.08
C LYS A 40 -8.51 5.67 14.48
N GLN A 41 -8.20 6.02 15.73
CA GLN A 41 -8.25 7.39 16.23
C GLN A 41 -7.05 8.24 15.78
N TYR A 42 -6.02 7.61 15.21
CA TYR A 42 -4.85 8.31 14.68
C TYR A 42 -5.01 8.58 13.19
N ASN A 43 -4.44 9.68 12.74
CA ASN A 43 -4.29 10.00 11.34
C ASN A 43 -2.95 10.70 11.11
N GLY A 44 -2.52 10.76 9.86
CA GLY A 44 -1.26 11.37 9.48
C GLY A 44 -1.29 11.90 8.06
N LEU A 45 -0.32 12.75 7.79
CA LEU A 45 -0.12 13.35 6.48
C LEU A 45 1.30 13.06 6.01
N LYS A 46 1.43 12.31 4.91
CA LYS A 46 2.71 12.15 4.21
C LYS A 46 2.73 13.17 3.08
N MET A 47 3.71 14.07 3.09
CA MET A 47 3.78 15.20 2.16
C MET A 47 5.01 15.11 1.28
N THR A 48 4.84 15.46 0.01
CA THR A 48 5.95 15.62 -0.93
C THR A 48 5.84 16.94 -1.67
N LEU A 49 6.96 17.55 -1.98
CA LEU A 49 7.05 18.79 -2.73
C LEU A 49 8.12 18.61 -3.81
N ASN A 50 7.82 19.04 -5.04
CA ASN A 50 8.76 18.93 -6.15
C ASN A 50 9.36 17.50 -6.33
N LYS A 51 8.50 16.47 -6.14
CA LYS A 51 8.86 15.05 -6.25
C LYS A 51 9.81 14.53 -5.15
N ALA A 52 10.01 15.26 -4.07
CA ALA A 52 10.78 14.84 -2.92
C ALA A 52 9.94 14.85 -1.65
N SER A 53 10.20 13.92 -0.72
CA SER A 53 9.61 13.96 0.61
C SER A 53 10.11 15.20 1.35
N LEU A 54 9.26 15.82 2.15
CA LEU A 54 9.68 16.92 3.01
C LEU A 54 10.72 16.43 4.02
N ASP A 55 11.76 17.20 4.22
CA ASP A 55 12.73 17.01 5.28
C ASP A 55 12.19 17.52 6.64
N GLU A 56 12.96 17.29 7.70
CA GLU A 56 12.57 17.68 9.06
C GLU A 56 12.36 19.20 9.21
N ALA A 57 13.21 19.99 8.56
CA ALA A 57 13.11 21.46 8.62
C ALA A 57 11.82 21.95 7.93
N GLN A 58 11.51 21.41 6.78
CA GLN A 58 10.29 21.73 6.03
C GLN A 58 9.03 21.28 6.79
N ILE A 59 9.04 20.12 7.45
CA ILE A 59 7.92 19.65 8.27
C ILE A 59 7.72 20.60 9.47
N LYS A 60 8.80 21.07 10.08
CA LYS A 60 8.75 22.04 11.18
C LYS A 60 8.18 23.38 10.72
N GLU A 61 8.58 23.87 9.55
CA GLU A 61 8.01 25.08 8.94
C GLU A 61 6.50 24.96 8.71
N VAL A 62 6.03 23.83 8.11
CA VAL A 62 4.61 23.55 7.94
C VAL A 62 3.87 23.57 9.27
N LYS A 63 4.44 22.98 10.31
CA LYS A 63 3.88 23.00 11.66
C LYS A 63 3.75 24.45 12.19
N GLU A 64 4.79 25.24 12.09
CA GLU A 64 4.79 26.64 12.55
C GLU A 64 3.75 27.48 11.78
N LEU A 65 3.70 27.34 10.46
CA LEU A 65 2.69 28.01 9.64
C LEU A 65 1.26 27.60 10.04
N THR A 66 1.04 26.33 10.35
CA THR A 66 -0.28 25.84 10.78
C THR A 66 -0.69 26.40 12.14
N LEU A 67 0.24 26.44 13.09
CA LEU A 67 -0.02 26.95 14.43
C LEU A 67 -0.19 28.48 14.47
N ASN A 68 0.50 29.21 13.60
CA ASN A 68 0.49 30.67 13.55
C ASN A 68 -0.65 31.23 12.68
N GLN A 69 -1.38 30.39 11.93
CA GLN A 69 -2.53 30.81 11.12
C GLN A 69 -3.81 31.05 11.94
N THR A 70 -3.68 31.57 13.17
CA THR A 70 -4.82 32.11 13.90
C THR A 70 -5.29 33.41 13.21
N ASN A 71 -6.33 33.31 12.35
CA ASN A 71 -7.16 34.43 11.88
C ASN A 71 -6.77 35.23 10.63
N ASN A 72 -5.76 34.87 9.85
CA ASN A 72 -5.63 35.50 8.54
C ASN A 72 -6.58 34.85 7.53
N LYS A 73 -7.89 35.13 7.63
CA LYS A 73 -8.81 34.99 6.51
C LYS A 73 -8.43 36.06 5.47
N SER A 74 -7.39 35.79 4.70
CA SER A 74 -7.14 36.56 3.49
C SER A 74 -8.35 36.36 2.59
N SER A 75 -9.08 37.43 2.37
CA SER A 75 -10.30 37.47 1.55
C SER A 75 -10.08 37.18 0.07
N ASN A 76 -8.85 36.78 -0.33
CA ASN A 76 -8.43 36.59 -1.72
C ASN A 76 -8.05 35.17 -2.05
N TYR A 77 -8.42 34.17 -1.25
CA TYR A 77 -8.19 32.75 -1.64
C TYR A 77 -9.11 32.39 -2.81
N ARG A 78 -8.53 32.16 -3.98
CA ARG A 78 -9.22 31.47 -5.07
C ARG A 78 -9.09 29.95 -4.79
N PHE A 79 -10.22 29.31 -4.57
CA PHE A 79 -10.27 27.85 -4.51
C PHE A 79 -9.89 27.30 -5.88
N GLY A 80 -8.95 26.35 -5.92
CA GLY A 80 -8.62 25.61 -7.12
C GLY A 80 -9.73 24.65 -7.53
N LEU A 81 -9.62 24.10 -8.73
CA LEU A 81 -10.52 23.03 -9.18
C LEU A 81 -10.11 21.71 -8.54
N CYS A 82 -11.07 20.99 -7.96
CA CYS A 82 -10.90 19.63 -7.50
C CYS A 82 -11.43 18.67 -8.57
N ARG A 83 -10.57 17.74 -9.01
CA ARG A 83 -10.95 16.68 -9.97
C ARG A 83 -10.69 15.32 -9.34
N LYS A 84 -11.64 14.39 -9.47
CA LYS A 84 -11.44 12.99 -9.12
C LYS A 84 -10.79 12.28 -10.29
N PHE A 85 -9.88 11.37 -9.99
CA PHE A 85 -9.20 10.53 -10.96
C PHE A 85 -9.14 9.07 -10.47
N ASP A 86 -9.45 8.12 -11.35
CA ASP A 86 -9.30 6.68 -11.04
C ASP A 86 -7.86 6.24 -11.28
N ILE A 87 -7.04 6.40 -10.25
CA ILE A 87 -5.64 5.96 -10.29
C ILE A 87 -5.52 4.45 -10.11
N VAL A 88 -6.48 3.78 -9.48
CA VAL A 88 -6.41 2.35 -9.17
C VAL A 88 -6.39 1.53 -10.45
N SER A 89 -7.31 1.79 -11.37
CA SER A 89 -7.35 1.09 -12.66
C SER A 89 -6.07 1.29 -13.48
N THR A 90 -5.58 2.53 -13.54
CA THR A 90 -4.32 2.85 -14.21
C THR A 90 -3.11 2.15 -13.57
N TYR A 91 -3.09 2.08 -12.24
CA TYR A 91 -2.03 1.38 -11.51
C TYR A 91 -2.04 -0.12 -11.81
N ILE A 92 -3.20 -0.76 -11.73
CA ILE A 92 -3.36 -2.20 -12.00
C ILE A 92 -2.91 -2.51 -13.43
N GLU A 93 -3.40 -1.76 -14.41
CA GLU A 93 -3.02 -1.92 -15.82
C GLU A 93 -1.51 -1.84 -16.02
N LYS A 94 -0.87 -0.85 -15.44
CA LYS A 94 0.58 -0.66 -15.60
C LYS A 94 1.40 -1.75 -14.94
N ILE A 95 1.03 -2.19 -13.75
CA ILE A 95 1.75 -3.28 -13.07
C ILE A 95 1.53 -4.59 -13.83
N SER A 96 0.31 -4.91 -14.24
CA SER A 96 0.03 -6.15 -14.97
C SER A 96 0.75 -6.24 -16.31
N GLN A 97 0.98 -5.12 -17.00
CA GLN A 97 1.79 -5.07 -18.23
C GLN A 97 3.27 -5.43 -18.01
N SER A 98 3.79 -5.23 -16.81
CA SER A 98 5.18 -5.56 -16.48
C SER A 98 5.41 -7.05 -16.24
N PHE A 99 4.32 -7.81 -16.07
CA PHE A 99 4.36 -9.24 -15.76
C PHE A 99 3.34 -9.99 -16.64
N THR A 100 3.76 -11.05 -17.30
CA THR A 100 2.87 -11.85 -18.16
C THR A 100 2.63 -13.22 -17.53
N ASN A 101 1.37 -13.50 -17.19
CA ASN A 101 0.90 -14.82 -16.74
C ASN A 101 1.69 -15.45 -15.57
N ILE A 102 2.32 -14.64 -14.71
CA ILE A 102 3.10 -15.14 -13.57
C ILE A 102 2.21 -15.88 -12.55
N GLY A 103 0.92 -15.55 -12.48
CA GLY A 103 -0.05 -16.15 -11.56
C GLY A 103 -0.81 -17.34 -12.13
N LYS A 104 -0.50 -17.80 -13.35
CA LYS A 104 -1.23 -18.91 -13.98
C LYS A 104 -1.10 -20.20 -13.15
N ASN A 105 -2.25 -20.80 -12.82
CA ASN A 105 -2.39 -21.98 -11.98
C ASN A 105 -1.94 -21.76 -10.52
N ILE A 106 -1.86 -20.52 -10.08
CA ILE A 106 -1.58 -20.17 -8.69
C ILE A 106 -2.88 -19.72 -8.03
N LYS A 107 -3.21 -20.31 -6.90
CA LYS A 107 -4.34 -19.94 -6.05
C LYS A 107 -3.85 -19.27 -4.78
N ILE A 108 -4.32 -18.08 -4.49
CA ILE A 108 -3.88 -17.31 -3.32
C ILE A 108 -5.06 -16.86 -2.46
N VAL A 109 -4.80 -16.69 -1.17
CA VAL A 109 -5.69 -15.95 -0.27
C VAL A 109 -5.12 -14.57 -0.05
N VAL A 110 -5.93 -13.54 -0.22
CA VAL A 110 -5.55 -12.14 0.02
C VAL A 110 -6.36 -11.60 1.18
N ASP A 111 -5.69 -11.24 2.26
CA ASP A 111 -6.28 -10.61 3.43
C ASP A 111 -5.93 -9.13 3.45
N SER A 112 -6.93 -8.30 3.30
CA SER A 112 -6.77 -6.84 3.26
C SER A 112 -7.13 -6.16 4.59
N ALA A 113 -7.52 -6.92 5.61
CA ALA A 113 -7.86 -6.43 6.96
C ALA A 113 -8.83 -5.23 6.97
N ASN A 114 -9.78 -5.17 6.03
CA ASN A 114 -10.66 -4.01 5.79
C ASN A 114 -9.90 -2.69 5.54
N ALA A 115 -8.70 -2.77 5.00
CA ALA A 115 -7.84 -1.62 4.72
C ALA A 115 -7.73 -1.34 3.22
N THR A 116 -6.83 -0.42 2.86
CA THR A 116 -6.71 0.10 1.48
C THR A 116 -6.23 -0.95 0.48
N GLY A 117 -5.53 -2.00 0.91
CA GLY A 117 -5.09 -3.11 0.07
C GLY A 117 -6.23 -3.80 -0.70
N GLY A 118 -7.42 -3.86 -0.11
CA GLY A 118 -8.60 -4.46 -0.73
C GLY A 118 -9.07 -3.78 -2.02
N LEU A 119 -8.75 -2.51 -2.19
CA LEU A 119 -9.07 -1.76 -3.40
C LEU A 119 -8.22 -2.17 -4.61
N VAL A 120 -7.04 -2.70 -4.37
CA VAL A 120 -6.02 -2.94 -5.41
C VAL A 120 -5.64 -4.41 -5.51
N ALA A 121 -5.18 -5.02 -4.42
CA ALA A 121 -4.50 -6.31 -4.43
C ALA A 121 -5.34 -7.45 -5.05
N PRO A 122 -6.61 -7.66 -4.69
CA PRO A 122 -7.38 -8.76 -5.27
C PRO A 122 -7.55 -8.63 -6.79
N LYS A 123 -7.78 -7.41 -7.27
CA LYS A 123 -7.93 -7.12 -8.70
C LYS A 123 -6.61 -7.33 -9.44
N LEU A 124 -5.52 -6.80 -8.88
CA LEU A 124 -4.19 -6.92 -9.48
C LEU A 124 -3.77 -8.39 -9.61
N TYR A 125 -3.92 -9.19 -8.56
CA TYR A 125 -3.54 -10.60 -8.62
C TYR A 125 -4.38 -11.41 -9.61
N ARG A 126 -5.68 -11.08 -9.78
CA ARG A 126 -6.50 -11.67 -10.85
C ARG A 126 -6.01 -11.29 -12.25
N GLU A 127 -5.66 -10.02 -12.46
CA GLU A 127 -5.06 -9.57 -13.73
C GLU A 127 -3.72 -10.26 -14.03
N LEU A 128 -2.96 -10.61 -13.00
CA LEU A 128 -1.74 -11.40 -13.13
C LEU A 128 -1.99 -12.91 -13.38
N GLY A 129 -3.25 -13.35 -13.34
CA GLY A 129 -3.67 -14.71 -13.66
C GLY A 129 -3.92 -15.61 -12.45
N CYS A 130 -3.87 -15.12 -11.22
CA CYS A 130 -4.13 -15.90 -10.02
C CYS A 130 -5.62 -16.18 -9.83
N GLU A 131 -5.94 -17.35 -9.26
CA GLU A 131 -7.21 -17.58 -8.57
C GLU A 131 -7.13 -16.93 -7.18
N VAL A 132 -8.04 -15.99 -6.87
CA VAL A 132 -7.97 -15.18 -5.65
C VAL A 132 -9.16 -15.43 -4.76
N VAL A 133 -8.90 -15.87 -3.53
CA VAL A 133 -9.83 -15.88 -2.41
C VAL A 133 -9.61 -14.63 -1.59
N GLU A 134 -10.66 -13.84 -1.39
CA GLU A 134 -10.56 -12.56 -0.66
C GLU A 134 -11.02 -12.69 0.78
N LEU A 135 -10.27 -12.08 1.69
CA LEU A 135 -10.68 -11.82 3.05
C LEU A 135 -10.65 -10.31 3.29
N TYR A 136 -11.76 -9.79 3.81
CA TYR A 136 -11.86 -8.42 4.34
C TYR A 136 -11.45 -7.33 3.36
N SER A 137 -11.82 -7.47 2.06
CA SER A 137 -11.41 -6.56 0.99
C SER A 137 -12.16 -5.22 0.98
N GLU A 138 -13.34 -5.14 1.62
CA GLU A 138 -14.08 -3.89 1.71
C GLU A 138 -13.47 -2.98 2.79
N PRO A 139 -13.03 -1.76 2.43
CA PRO A 139 -12.45 -0.85 3.40
C PRO A 139 -13.42 -0.42 4.49
N ASP A 140 -13.05 -0.63 5.75
CA ASP A 140 -13.77 -0.14 6.93
C ASP A 140 -12.77 0.32 7.99
N GLY A 141 -12.71 1.63 8.25
CA GLY A 141 -11.80 2.21 9.23
C GLY A 141 -12.06 1.79 10.69
N ASN A 142 -13.09 0.98 10.96
CA ASN A 142 -13.29 0.36 12.26
C ASN A 142 -12.53 -0.97 12.41
N PHE A 143 -12.03 -1.55 11.30
CA PHE A 143 -11.33 -2.83 11.29
C PHE A 143 -12.10 -3.95 12.03
N PRO A 144 -13.31 -4.28 11.59
CA PRO A 144 -14.24 -5.11 12.36
C PRO A 144 -13.78 -6.57 12.56
N ASN A 145 -12.85 -7.05 11.72
CA ASN A 145 -12.39 -8.42 11.75
C ASN A 145 -11.11 -8.58 12.57
N HIS A 146 -10.07 -7.87 12.23
CA HIS A 146 -8.82 -7.82 12.99
C HIS A 146 -8.03 -6.54 12.70
N HIS A 147 -7.07 -6.25 13.55
CA HIS A 147 -6.18 -5.09 13.38
C HIS A 147 -5.27 -5.30 12.16
N PRO A 148 -5.09 -4.28 11.27
CA PRO A 148 -4.30 -4.39 10.05
C PRO A 148 -2.78 -4.36 10.32
N ASN A 149 -2.27 -5.38 11.00
CA ASN A 149 -0.86 -5.50 11.34
C ASN A 149 -0.35 -6.94 11.11
N PRO A 150 0.13 -7.28 9.92
CA PRO A 150 0.58 -8.63 9.58
C PRO A 150 1.86 -9.07 10.30
N SER A 151 2.50 -8.17 11.06
CA SER A 151 3.63 -8.53 11.92
C SER A 151 3.20 -9.13 13.26
N ASP A 152 1.93 -8.99 13.61
CA ASP A 152 1.33 -9.63 14.78
C ASP A 152 0.65 -10.93 14.34
N GLU A 153 1.27 -12.05 14.70
CA GLU A 153 0.81 -13.37 14.27
C GLU A 153 -0.65 -13.67 14.69
N SER A 154 -1.13 -13.07 15.77
CA SER A 154 -2.51 -13.25 16.24
C SER A 154 -3.55 -12.70 15.25
N THR A 155 -3.17 -11.78 14.37
CA THR A 155 -4.05 -11.23 13.31
C THR A 155 -4.12 -12.12 12.07
N LEU A 156 -3.32 -13.17 11.99
CA LEU A 156 -3.17 -14.03 10.81
C LEU A 156 -3.99 -15.34 10.91
N ASP A 157 -4.76 -15.55 11.97
CA ASP A 157 -5.46 -16.82 12.19
C ASP A 157 -6.47 -17.14 11.09
N ASP A 158 -7.17 -16.15 10.57
CA ASP A 158 -8.20 -16.36 9.55
C ASP A 158 -7.58 -16.65 8.19
N ILE A 159 -6.51 -15.95 7.81
CA ILE A 159 -5.82 -16.24 6.55
C ILE A 159 -5.12 -17.61 6.60
N LYS A 160 -4.54 -18.03 7.74
CA LYS A 160 -3.97 -19.37 7.92
C LYS A 160 -5.01 -20.46 7.66
N LYS A 161 -6.21 -20.32 8.25
CA LYS A 161 -7.33 -21.24 8.04
C LYS A 161 -7.80 -21.22 6.59
N ALA A 162 -7.97 -20.02 6.01
CA ALA A 162 -8.47 -19.87 4.65
C ALA A 162 -7.53 -20.48 3.60
N VAL A 163 -6.21 -20.35 3.76
CA VAL A 163 -5.21 -20.97 2.87
C VAL A 163 -5.40 -22.50 2.85
N VAL A 164 -5.46 -23.13 4.02
CA VAL A 164 -5.62 -24.58 4.12
C VAL A 164 -6.98 -25.04 3.59
N GLN A 165 -8.07 -24.38 4.00
CA GLN A 165 -9.43 -24.74 3.61
C GLN A 165 -9.69 -24.63 2.10
N ASN A 166 -9.05 -23.66 1.45
CA ASN A 166 -9.20 -23.44 0.02
C ASN A 166 -8.15 -24.17 -0.84
N ASN A 167 -7.23 -24.92 -0.21
CA ASN A 167 -6.08 -25.52 -0.88
C ASN A 167 -5.30 -24.48 -1.70
N ALA A 168 -5.08 -23.30 -1.13
CA ALA A 168 -4.33 -22.24 -1.77
C ALA A 168 -2.83 -22.50 -1.68
N ASP A 169 -2.07 -22.06 -2.68
CA ASP A 169 -0.63 -22.21 -2.72
C ASP A 169 0.05 -21.37 -1.62
N PHE A 170 -0.50 -20.17 -1.36
CA PHE A 170 -0.08 -19.31 -0.25
C PHE A 170 -1.13 -18.24 0.06
N GLY A 171 -0.91 -17.52 1.17
CA GLY A 171 -1.70 -16.36 1.57
C GLY A 171 -0.85 -15.11 1.72
N ILE A 172 -1.42 -13.94 1.45
CA ILE A 172 -0.81 -12.63 1.64
C ILE A 172 -1.73 -11.77 2.49
N ALA A 173 -1.24 -11.30 3.63
CA ALA A 173 -1.91 -10.32 4.49
C ALA A 173 -1.21 -8.95 4.38
N PHE A 174 -2.00 -7.88 4.29
CA PHE A 174 -1.51 -6.51 4.19
C PHE A 174 -1.74 -5.72 5.47
N ASP A 175 -0.90 -4.70 5.70
CA ASP A 175 -1.18 -3.69 6.72
C ASP A 175 -2.07 -2.55 6.19
N GLY A 176 -2.36 -1.57 7.04
CA GLY A 176 -3.35 -0.52 6.75
C GLY A 176 -3.12 0.32 5.51
N ASP A 177 -1.90 0.63 5.15
CA ASP A 177 -1.52 1.33 3.92
C ASP A 177 -0.75 0.45 2.92
N SER A 178 -0.74 -0.86 3.18
CA SER A 178 -0.24 -1.92 2.30
C SER A 178 1.24 -1.80 1.94
N ASP A 179 2.04 -1.21 2.81
CA ASP A 179 3.49 -1.13 2.66
C ASP A 179 4.24 -2.28 3.36
N ARG A 180 3.51 -3.14 4.08
CA ARG A 180 4.00 -4.37 4.72
C ARG A 180 3.13 -5.56 4.38
N ILE A 181 3.76 -6.73 4.33
CA ILE A 181 3.09 -7.99 4.06
C ILE A 181 3.44 -9.04 5.11
N GLY A 182 2.47 -9.93 5.39
CA GLY A 182 2.68 -11.22 6.01
C GLY A 182 2.37 -12.31 5.00
N VAL A 183 3.18 -13.36 4.94
CA VAL A 183 3.00 -14.47 3.99
C VAL A 183 2.72 -15.76 4.74
N ILE A 184 1.76 -16.51 4.27
CA ILE A 184 1.35 -17.81 4.80
C ILE A 184 1.61 -18.87 3.73
N ASP A 185 2.33 -19.96 4.07
CA ASP A 185 2.56 -21.07 3.16
C ASP A 185 1.29 -21.94 2.97
N SER A 186 1.32 -22.86 2.02
CA SER A 186 0.21 -23.76 1.71
C SER A 186 -0.24 -24.66 2.87
N LYS A 187 0.57 -24.77 3.92
CA LYS A 187 0.27 -25.56 5.13
C LYS A 187 -0.29 -24.69 6.28
N GLY A 188 -0.45 -23.38 6.05
CA GLY A 188 -0.91 -22.43 7.06
C GLY A 188 0.19 -21.91 7.98
N ASN A 189 1.48 -22.11 7.67
CA ASN A 189 2.57 -21.58 8.47
C ASN A 189 2.91 -20.14 8.07
N TYR A 190 3.14 -19.29 9.08
CA TYR A 190 3.61 -17.94 8.85
C TYR A 190 5.10 -17.91 8.45
N LEU A 191 5.39 -17.25 7.34
CA LEU A 191 6.76 -16.95 6.91
C LEU A 191 7.20 -15.62 7.51
N THR A 192 8.14 -15.69 8.43
CA THR A 192 8.72 -14.50 9.05
C THR A 192 9.48 -13.64 8.04
N GLY A 193 9.62 -12.33 8.30
CA GLY A 193 10.20 -11.39 7.35
C GLY A 193 11.65 -11.73 6.94
N ASP A 194 12.43 -12.33 7.83
CA ASP A 194 13.78 -12.81 7.54
C ASP A 194 13.78 -13.98 6.55
N LYS A 195 12.85 -14.92 6.67
CA LYS A 195 12.68 -16.01 5.71
C LYS A 195 12.24 -15.50 4.34
N LEU A 196 11.29 -14.56 4.33
CA LEU A 196 10.82 -13.95 3.10
C LEU A 196 11.95 -13.17 2.40
N LEU A 197 12.76 -12.42 3.16
CA LEU A 197 13.93 -11.75 2.63
C LEU A 197 14.95 -12.75 2.04
N LEU A 198 15.14 -13.89 2.69
CA LEU A 198 16.03 -14.94 2.16
C LEU A 198 15.52 -15.51 0.84
N ILE A 199 14.21 -15.74 0.69
CA ILE A 199 13.61 -16.21 -0.56
C ILE A 199 13.89 -15.22 -1.69
N TYR A 200 13.66 -13.91 -1.47
CA TYR A 200 13.97 -12.89 -2.48
C TYR A 200 15.46 -12.79 -2.80
N ALA A 201 16.32 -12.92 -1.79
CA ALA A 201 17.75 -12.86 -2.00
C ALA A 201 18.26 -14.06 -2.85
N LEU A 202 17.73 -15.24 -2.62
CA LEU A 202 18.07 -16.43 -3.41
C LEU A 202 17.65 -16.29 -4.86
N ASP A 203 16.44 -15.78 -5.13
CA ASP A 203 15.94 -15.54 -6.49
C ASP A 203 16.84 -14.55 -7.25
N ILE A 204 17.23 -13.44 -6.61
CA ILE A 204 18.15 -12.46 -7.21
C ILE A 204 19.52 -13.06 -7.49
N VAL A 205 20.06 -13.86 -6.57
CA VAL A 205 21.39 -14.50 -6.74
C VAL A 205 21.36 -15.51 -7.88
N GLU A 206 20.29 -16.31 -8.00
CA GLU A 206 20.13 -17.25 -9.11
C GLU A 206 20.12 -16.56 -10.47
N ASP A 207 19.51 -15.38 -10.57
CA ASP A 207 19.49 -14.60 -11.81
C ASP A 207 20.84 -13.94 -12.15
N LEU A 208 21.65 -13.62 -11.13
CA LEU A 208 22.99 -13.04 -11.33
C LEU A 208 24.04 -14.09 -11.76
N VAL A 209 23.77 -15.38 -11.52
CA VAL A 209 24.72 -16.48 -11.84
C VAL A 209 24.42 -17.13 -13.19
N LYS A 210 23.28 -16.84 -13.79
CA LYS A 210 22.92 -17.26 -15.17
C LYS A 210 23.47 -16.29 -16.20
#